data_53f1c0682c3eaa3b932b517ec21e6f47
#
_entry.id   53f1c0682c3eaa3b932b517ec21e6f47
#
_cell.length_a   1.000
_cell.length_b   1.000
_cell.length_c   1.000
_cell.angle_alpha   90.00
_cell.angle_beta   90.00
_cell.angle_gamma   90.00
#
_symmetry.space_group_name_H-M   'P 1'
#
loop_
_entity.id
_entity.type
_entity.pdbx_description
1 polymer ?
#
loop_
_entity_poly.entity_id
_entity_poly.type
_entity_poly.pdbx_seq_one_letter_code
_entity_poly.pdbx_strand_id
1 'polypeptide(L)'
;MLGQFSNVKIQGIASAVPKRVEDNSQFEPILGKRRTQKQIRITGVERRHVSEEPQQVSDLMYVAADRLLNQLKWKRNQIKVLVCVTQSPNFLIPSTAFFMQKRLQISEDCMCFDVNLGCSGACSGIQIASSLLQACDSGEKALVLVGELSYPTYYNEGKPLSDLANKILFGAGAAAIGLEKAEDALMKIMTKSDGKRYNTIIRYFNQEIEIDGGAVLEFSINKVTQDLCKFKEYFNIQEKDIDYYVFHQAQKLILDSICDECGIQEEKELRSLNEYGNTSSASILLSICANIELFKDKKELKMLLCGFGVGLA
;
A
#
# COMPACT_ATOMS: atom_id res chain seq x y z
N MET A 1 9.43 -7.05 -15.89
CA MET A 1 10.11 -5.84 -16.44
C MET A 1 11.10 -5.34 -15.41
N LEU A 2 12.30 -5.04 -15.82
CA LEU A 2 13.34 -4.37 -15.01
C LEU A 2 13.64 -3.04 -15.67
N GLY A 3 13.77 -1.98 -14.90
CA GLY A 3 14.02 -0.63 -15.42
C GLY A 3 14.48 0.35 -14.35
N GLN A 4 14.79 1.55 -14.78
CA GLN A 4 15.16 2.65 -13.89
C GLN A 4 14.70 3.98 -14.44
N PHE A 5 14.43 4.93 -13.54
CA PHE A 5 14.21 6.33 -13.84
C PHE A 5 15.35 7.14 -13.22
N SER A 6 16.04 7.92 -14.04
CA SER A 6 17.19 8.76 -13.63
C SER A 6 16.81 10.22 -13.36
N ASN A 7 15.52 10.54 -13.40
CA ASN A 7 15.04 11.91 -13.34
C ASN A 7 13.68 12.04 -12.61
N VAL A 8 13.38 11.11 -11.71
CA VAL A 8 12.17 11.17 -10.89
C VAL A 8 12.55 11.03 -9.43
N LYS A 9 12.14 11.99 -8.60
CA LYS A 9 12.40 12.04 -7.18
C LYS A 9 11.09 11.92 -6.38
N ILE A 10 11.12 11.11 -5.33
CA ILE A 10 10.07 11.12 -4.30
C ILE A 10 10.33 12.32 -3.38
N GLN A 11 9.36 13.23 -3.30
CA GLN A 11 9.49 14.46 -2.51
C GLN A 11 8.86 14.35 -1.12
N GLY A 12 7.89 13.46 -0.96
CA GLY A 12 7.25 13.25 0.32
C GLY A 12 6.12 12.25 0.28
N ILE A 13 5.71 11.83 1.48
CA ILE A 13 4.63 10.88 1.70
C ILE A 13 3.80 11.39 2.88
N ALA A 14 2.48 11.25 2.80
CA ALA A 14 1.58 11.47 3.92
C ALA A 14 0.49 10.41 3.93
N SER A 15 -0.06 10.11 5.10
CA SER A 15 -1.12 9.11 5.26
C SER A 15 -2.30 9.65 6.06
N ALA A 16 -3.42 8.95 5.92
CA ALA A 16 -4.63 9.17 6.69
C ALA A 16 -5.32 7.84 6.97
N VAL A 17 -5.87 7.71 8.18
CA VAL A 17 -6.65 6.55 8.61
C VAL A 17 -7.97 7.01 9.22
N PRO A 18 -9.03 6.20 9.22
CA PRO A 18 -10.26 6.49 9.94
C PRO A 18 -9.99 6.72 11.42
N LYS A 19 -10.87 7.45 12.08
CA LYS A 19 -10.76 7.73 13.52
C LYS A 19 -11.07 6.50 14.38
N ARG A 20 -12.02 5.66 13.94
CA ARG A 20 -12.45 4.49 14.68
C ARG A 20 -11.38 3.40 14.65
N VAL A 21 -11.07 2.87 15.83
CA VAL A 21 -10.14 1.75 16.04
C VAL A 21 -10.92 0.56 16.57
N GLU A 22 -10.66 -0.61 16.03
CA GLU A 22 -11.14 -1.88 16.57
C GLU A 22 -9.96 -2.71 17.08
N ASP A 23 -10.06 -3.17 18.32
CA ASP A 23 -9.13 -4.12 18.93
C ASP A 23 -9.58 -5.55 18.61
N ASN A 24 -8.68 -6.37 18.12
CA ASN A 24 -9.01 -7.72 17.69
C ASN A 24 -9.33 -8.68 18.86
N SER A 25 -9.07 -8.30 20.11
CA SER A 25 -9.55 -9.03 21.28
C SER A 25 -11.09 -9.04 21.38
N GLN A 26 -11.79 -8.09 20.75
CA GLN A 26 -13.25 -8.07 20.67
C GLN A 26 -13.87 -9.35 20.05
N PHE A 27 -13.07 -10.14 19.34
CA PHE A 27 -13.51 -11.42 18.77
C PHE A 27 -13.45 -12.59 19.76
N GLU A 28 -12.93 -12.41 20.97
CA GLU A 28 -12.86 -13.46 22.00
C GLU A 28 -14.23 -14.05 22.36
N PRO A 29 -15.31 -13.26 22.51
CA PRO A 29 -16.64 -13.81 22.75
C PRO A 29 -17.18 -14.71 21.63
N ILE A 30 -16.73 -14.48 20.39
CA ILE A 30 -17.20 -15.17 19.18
C ILE A 30 -16.36 -16.41 18.88
N LEU A 31 -15.04 -16.25 18.85
CA LEU A 31 -14.09 -17.32 18.47
C LEU A 31 -13.57 -18.12 19.66
N GLY A 32 -13.72 -17.62 20.88
CA GLY A 32 -13.04 -18.08 22.06
C GLY A 32 -11.60 -17.54 22.17
N LYS A 33 -11.16 -17.25 23.39
CA LYS A 33 -9.87 -16.61 23.70
C LYS A 33 -8.69 -17.28 22.99
N ARG A 34 -8.58 -18.61 23.03
CA ARG A 34 -7.46 -19.35 22.43
C ARG A 34 -7.35 -19.15 20.91
N ARG A 35 -8.48 -19.16 20.20
CA ARG A 35 -8.51 -18.98 18.73
C ARG A 35 -8.18 -17.53 18.37
N THR A 36 -8.76 -16.57 19.06
CA THR A 36 -8.49 -15.15 18.83
C THR A 36 -7.01 -14.84 19.02
N GLN A 37 -6.42 -15.26 20.14
CA GLN A 37 -5.00 -15.06 20.40
C GLN A 37 -4.08 -15.76 19.36
N LYS A 38 -4.50 -16.94 18.87
CA LYS A 38 -3.79 -17.61 17.78
C LYS A 38 -3.85 -16.79 16.49
N GLN A 39 -5.00 -16.24 16.13
CA GLN A 39 -5.16 -15.41 14.94
C GLN A 39 -4.34 -14.11 15.04
N ILE A 40 -4.42 -13.40 16.14
CA ILE A 40 -3.61 -12.20 16.40
C ILE A 40 -2.11 -12.51 16.22
N ARG A 41 -1.63 -13.61 16.77
CA ARG A 41 -0.22 -14.01 16.67
C ARG A 41 0.20 -14.35 15.22
N ILE A 42 -0.65 -15.01 14.43
CA ILE A 42 -0.37 -15.38 13.04
C ILE A 42 -0.44 -14.15 12.14
N THR A 43 -1.49 -13.35 12.28
CA THR A 43 -1.67 -12.14 11.48
C THR A 43 -0.74 -11.01 11.89
N GLY A 44 -0.41 -10.92 13.18
CA GLY A 44 0.32 -9.80 13.77
C GLY A 44 -0.54 -8.55 13.98
N VAL A 45 -1.86 -8.66 13.80
CA VAL A 45 -2.78 -7.52 13.89
C VAL A 45 -3.44 -7.51 15.27
N GLU A 46 -3.09 -6.54 16.08
CA GLU A 46 -3.71 -6.31 17.39
C GLU A 46 -4.90 -5.36 17.26
N ARG A 47 -4.71 -4.28 16.52
CA ARG A 47 -5.70 -3.23 16.28
C ARG A 47 -5.76 -2.89 14.79
N ARG A 48 -6.84 -2.29 14.36
CA ARG A 48 -7.00 -1.79 13.01
C ARG A 48 -7.96 -0.61 12.98
N HIS A 49 -7.70 0.32 12.06
CA HIS A 49 -8.62 1.40 11.78
C HIS A 49 -9.71 0.92 10.81
N VAL A 50 -10.93 1.31 11.06
CA VAL A 50 -12.11 0.93 10.25
C VAL A 50 -12.93 2.14 9.89
N SER A 51 -13.43 2.16 8.66
CA SER A 51 -14.29 3.24 8.16
C SER A 51 -15.71 3.07 8.70
N GLU A 52 -16.38 4.19 8.93
CA GLU A 52 -17.81 4.22 9.27
C GLU A 52 -18.57 4.90 8.14
N GLU A 53 -19.77 4.42 7.86
CA GLU A 53 -20.68 5.08 6.92
C GLU A 53 -20.94 6.54 7.36
N PRO A 54 -20.95 7.53 6.46
CA PRO A 54 -20.82 7.43 5.00
C PRO A 54 -19.40 7.67 4.46
N GLN A 55 -18.34 7.44 5.24
CA GLN A 55 -16.96 7.69 4.86
C GLN A 55 -16.55 6.89 3.62
N GLN A 56 -15.95 7.56 2.65
CA GLN A 56 -15.47 6.97 1.41
C GLN A 56 -13.94 7.00 1.32
N VAL A 57 -13.36 6.19 0.44
CA VAL A 57 -11.90 6.14 0.26
C VAL A 57 -11.32 7.50 -0.14
N SER A 58 -12.04 8.25 -0.95
CA SER A 58 -11.63 9.61 -1.35
C SER A 58 -11.55 10.61 -0.19
N ASP A 59 -12.23 10.36 0.93
CA ASP A 59 -12.12 11.22 2.11
C ASP A 59 -10.76 11.05 2.76
N LEU A 60 -10.30 9.81 2.90
CA LEU A 60 -8.97 9.50 3.42
C LEU A 60 -7.88 9.97 2.44
N MET A 61 -8.05 9.69 1.15
CA MET A 61 -7.13 10.17 0.10
C MET A 61 -7.01 11.68 0.10
N TYR A 62 -8.12 12.40 0.27
CA TYR A 62 -8.11 13.88 0.34
C TYR A 62 -7.28 14.38 1.51
N VAL A 63 -7.48 13.83 2.71
CA VAL A 63 -6.73 14.24 3.90
C VAL A 63 -5.23 13.97 3.74
N ALA A 64 -4.86 12.81 3.21
CA ALA A 64 -3.46 12.47 2.94
C ALA A 64 -2.85 13.41 1.89
N ALA A 65 -3.56 13.64 0.78
CA ALA A 65 -3.10 14.52 -0.30
C ALA A 65 -2.96 15.98 0.13
N ASP A 66 -3.97 16.52 0.81
CA ASP A 66 -3.94 17.91 1.25
C ASP A 66 -2.82 18.16 2.26
N ARG A 67 -2.63 17.24 3.20
CA ARG A 67 -1.49 17.27 4.13
C ARG A 67 -0.15 17.31 3.39
N LEU A 68 0.04 16.41 2.43
CA LEU A 68 1.26 16.31 1.64
C LEU A 68 1.52 17.58 0.82
N LEU A 69 0.51 18.07 0.11
CA LEU A 69 0.62 19.26 -0.74
C LEU A 69 0.96 20.52 0.08
N ASN A 70 0.41 20.62 1.30
CA ASN A 70 0.71 21.72 2.21
C ASN A 70 2.14 21.61 2.79
N GLN A 71 2.59 20.41 3.16
CA GLN A 71 3.96 20.17 3.63
C GLN A 71 5.00 20.49 2.56
N LEU A 72 4.75 20.08 1.32
CA LEU A 72 5.65 20.33 0.19
C LEU A 72 5.51 21.74 -0.39
N LYS A 73 4.48 22.51 0.02
CA LYS A 73 4.12 23.82 -0.54
C LYS A 73 3.94 23.79 -2.06
N TRP A 74 3.41 22.67 -2.57
CA TRP A 74 3.20 22.49 -4.00
C TRP A 74 2.01 23.28 -4.51
N LYS A 75 2.19 23.95 -5.64
CA LYS A 75 1.08 24.60 -6.35
C LYS A 75 0.29 23.56 -7.14
N ARG A 76 -1.03 23.62 -7.05
CA ARG A 76 -1.96 22.67 -7.68
C ARG A 76 -1.80 22.57 -9.21
N ASN A 77 -1.45 23.68 -9.88
CA ASN A 77 -1.22 23.73 -11.33
C ASN A 77 0.09 23.08 -11.80
N GLN A 78 1.00 22.71 -10.88
CA GLN A 78 2.22 21.97 -11.18
C GLN A 78 1.99 20.46 -11.26
N ILE A 79 0.84 19.98 -10.78
CA ILE A 79 0.50 18.55 -10.80
C ILE A 79 -0.05 18.23 -12.20
N LYS A 80 0.69 17.38 -12.93
CA LYS A 80 0.35 16.97 -14.31
C LYS A 80 -0.13 15.53 -14.40
N VAL A 81 0.08 14.76 -13.35
CA VAL A 81 -0.37 13.36 -13.26
C VAL A 81 -1.00 13.12 -11.89
N LEU A 82 -2.23 12.63 -11.88
CA LEU A 82 -2.95 12.18 -10.70
C LEU A 82 -3.41 10.74 -10.89
N VAL A 83 -2.84 9.83 -10.12
CA VAL A 83 -3.17 8.41 -10.14
C VAL A 83 -3.84 8.04 -8.82
N CYS A 84 -5.05 7.51 -8.87
CA CYS A 84 -5.70 6.90 -7.71
C CYS A 84 -5.62 5.38 -7.82
N VAL A 85 -5.08 4.72 -6.80
CA VAL A 85 -4.96 3.26 -6.75
C VAL A 85 -5.88 2.75 -5.65
N THR A 86 -6.91 2.04 -6.03
CA THR A 86 -7.91 1.52 -5.09
C THR A 86 -8.74 0.39 -5.67
N GLN A 87 -9.15 -0.55 -4.82
CA GLN A 87 -10.19 -1.55 -5.08
C GLN A 87 -11.50 -1.21 -4.35
N SER A 88 -11.56 -0.02 -3.71
CA SER A 88 -12.73 0.53 -3.02
C SER A 88 -13.13 1.89 -3.63
N PRO A 89 -13.33 1.99 -4.96
CA PRO A 89 -13.60 3.28 -5.60
C PRO A 89 -14.94 3.86 -5.12
N ASN A 90 -15.05 5.20 -5.13
CA ASN A 90 -16.30 5.88 -4.78
C ASN A 90 -17.46 5.54 -5.74
N PHE A 91 -17.11 5.37 -7.01
CA PHE A 91 -18.04 5.14 -8.12
C PHE A 91 -17.50 4.05 -9.02
N LEU A 92 -18.40 3.33 -9.67
CA LEU A 92 -18.00 2.45 -10.78
C LEU A 92 -17.51 3.29 -11.98
N ILE A 93 -18.20 4.40 -12.26
CA ILE A 93 -17.88 5.44 -13.24
C ILE A 93 -18.42 6.80 -12.72
N PRO A 94 -17.69 7.90 -12.89
CA PRO A 94 -16.31 8.03 -13.41
C PRO A 94 -15.25 7.54 -12.41
N SER A 95 -13.97 7.54 -12.83
CA SER A 95 -12.83 7.26 -11.95
C SER A 95 -12.80 8.18 -10.73
N THR A 96 -12.38 7.66 -9.57
CA THR A 96 -12.19 8.42 -8.33
C THR A 96 -11.20 9.60 -8.53
N ALA A 97 -10.22 9.44 -9.41
CA ALA A 97 -9.23 10.48 -9.72
C ALA A 97 -9.86 11.78 -10.23
N PHE A 98 -10.92 11.75 -11.04
CA PHE A 98 -11.61 12.97 -11.47
C PHE A 98 -12.31 13.68 -10.30
N PHE A 99 -12.88 12.92 -9.38
CA PHE A 99 -13.46 13.48 -8.18
C PHE A 99 -12.40 14.10 -7.27
N MET A 100 -11.24 13.44 -7.16
CA MET A 100 -10.10 13.94 -6.40
C MET A 100 -9.48 15.18 -7.05
N GLN A 101 -9.38 15.25 -8.39
CA GLN A 101 -8.92 16.44 -9.12
C GLN A 101 -9.76 17.65 -8.73
N LYS A 102 -11.10 17.51 -8.76
CA LYS A 102 -12.03 18.58 -8.35
C LYS A 102 -11.83 18.96 -6.88
N ARG A 103 -11.79 17.97 -5.96
CA ARG A 103 -11.65 18.24 -4.52
C ARG A 103 -10.32 18.94 -4.17
N LEU A 104 -9.24 18.54 -4.81
CA LEU A 104 -7.91 19.11 -4.60
C LEU A 104 -7.66 20.36 -5.41
N GLN A 105 -8.59 20.79 -6.25
CA GLN A 105 -8.47 21.96 -7.14
C GLN A 105 -7.23 21.89 -8.05
N ILE A 106 -6.97 20.69 -8.57
CA ILE A 106 -5.88 20.44 -9.54
C ILE A 106 -6.35 20.92 -10.91
N SER A 107 -5.42 21.54 -11.69
CA SER A 107 -5.68 22.06 -13.03
C SER A 107 -6.25 21.00 -13.99
N GLU A 108 -7.00 21.47 -15.01
CA GLU A 108 -7.49 20.64 -16.11
C GLU A 108 -6.34 20.06 -16.97
N ASP A 109 -5.16 20.69 -16.94
CA ASP A 109 -3.94 20.19 -17.60
C ASP A 109 -3.29 19.02 -16.86
N CYS A 110 -4.07 18.21 -16.18
CA CYS A 110 -3.61 17.05 -15.41
C CYS A 110 -4.24 15.79 -15.95
N MET A 111 -3.43 14.76 -16.23
CA MET A 111 -3.91 13.44 -16.58
C MET A 111 -4.38 12.71 -15.32
N CYS A 112 -5.68 12.35 -15.26
CA CYS A 112 -6.32 11.74 -14.10
C CYS A 112 -6.91 10.37 -14.45
N PHE A 113 -6.62 9.33 -13.67
CA PHE A 113 -7.19 7.99 -13.83
C PHE A 113 -7.02 7.13 -12.57
N ASP A 114 -7.84 6.07 -12.49
CA ASP A 114 -7.74 5.06 -11.43
C ASP A 114 -6.97 3.82 -11.93
N VAL A 115 -6.32 3.15 -10.98
CA VAL A 115 -5.67 1.85 -11.16
C VAL A 115 -6.31 0.87 -10.20
N ASN A 116 -6.93 -0.19 -10.74
CA ASN A 116 -7.52 -1.26 -9.96
C ASN A 116 -6.45 -2.28 -9.56
N LEU A 117 -5.64 -1.92 -8.57
CA LEU A 117 -4.66 -2.81 -7.95
C LEU A 117 -4.76 -2.68 -6.42
N GLY A 118 -4.58 -3.83 -5.75
CA GLY A 118 -4.55 -3.89 -4.28
C GLY A 118 -3.12 -3.82 -3.74
N CYS A 119 -2.68 -4.89 -3.13
CA CYS A 119 -1.45 -5.02 -2.34
C CYS A 119 -0.16 -4.51 -3.02
N SER A 120 0.01 -4.71 -4.33
CA SER A 120 1.15 -4.20 -5.11
C SER A 120 0.94 -2.78 -5.64
N GLY A 121 -0.23 -2.20 -5.41
CA GLY A 121 -0.71 -0.99 -6.06
C GLY A 121 0.13 0.24 -5.82
N ALA A 122 0.71 0.42 -4.62
CA ALA A 122 1.58 1.55 -4.33
C ALA A 122 2.80 1.59 -5.27
N CYS A 123 3.52 0.46 -5.40
CA CYS A 123 4.68 0.35 -6.27
C CYS A 123 4.31 0.54 -7.74
N SER A 124 3.20 -0.06 -8.18
CA SER A 124 2.70 0.08 -9.55
C SER A 124 2.27 1.52 -9.87
N GLY A 125 1.58 2.19 -8.94
CA GLY A 125 1.18 3.59 -9.08
C GLY A 125 2.38 4.52 -9.20
N ILE A 126 3.40 4.32 -8.37
CA ILE A 126 4.67 5.06 -8.43
C ILE A 126 5.33 4.86 -9.80
N GLN A 127 5.41 3.62 -10.28
CA GLN A 127 6.00 3.30 -11.59
C GLN A 127 5.24 3.97 -12.73
N ILE A 128 3.91 3.87 -12.76
CA ILE A 128 3.06 4.47 -13.79
C ILE A 128 3.24 5.99 -13.80
N ALA A 129 3.15 6.63 -12.63
CA ALA A 129 3.32 8.08 -12.50
C ALA A 129 4.73 8.52 -12.91
N SER A 130 5.77 7.76 -12.54
CA SER A 130 7.15 8.02 -12.97
C SER A 130 7.31 7.91 -14.48
N SER A 131 6.66 6.93 -15.12
CA SER A 131 6.67 6.78 -16.58
C SER A 131 6.01 7.97 -17.30
N LEU A 132 4.89 8.45 -16.78
CA LEU A 132 4.15 9.59 -17.35
C LEU A 132 4.91 10.91 -17.15
N LEU A 133 5.63 11.06 -16.05
CA LEU A 133 6.49 12.23 -15.81
C LEU A 133 7.63 12.36 -16.82
N GLN A 134 7.98 11.28 -17.57
CA GLN A 134 8.97 11.40 -18.64
C GLN A 134 8.52 12.38 -19.74
N ALA A 135 7.22 12.46 -20.01
CA ALA A 135 6.64 13.38 -20.99
C ALA A 135 6.41 14.80 -20.45
N CYS A 136 6.67 15.05 -19.17
CA CYS A 136 6.46 16.34 -18.52
C CYS A 136 7.74 17.19 -18.53
N ASP A 137 7.62 18.48 -18.23
CA ASP A 137 8.76 19.39 -18.08
C ASP A 137 9.44 19.24 -16.70
N SER A 138 10.69 19.71 -16.60
CA SER A 138 11.42 19.72 -15.33
C SER A 138 10.67 20.55 -14.27
N GLY A 139 10.58 20.02 -13.05
CA GLY A 139 9.83 20.63 -11.95
C GLY A 139 8.32 20.36 -11.96
N GLU A 140 7.78 19.69 -13.01
CA GLU A 140 6.41 19.19 -12.97
C GLU A 140 6.26 17.96 -12.09
N LYS A 141 5.05 17.73 -11.61
CA LYS A 141 4.79 16.85 -10.48
C LYS A 141 3.71 15.82 -10.76
N ALA A 142 3.83 14.68 -10.12
CA ALA A 142 2.79 13.67 -10.06
C ALA A 142 2.37 13.43 -8.61
N LEU A 143 1.09 13.15 -8.42
CA LEU A 143 0.51 12.75 -7.16
C LEU A 143 -0.10 11.36 -7.33
N VAL A 144 0.36 10.40 -6.52
CA VAL A 144 -0.23 9.07 -6.44
C VAL A 144 -0.96 8.95 -5.12
N LEU A 145 -2.24 8.64 -5.18
CA LEU A 145 -3.11 8.41 -4.04
C LEU A 145 -3.43 6.92 -3.98
N VAL A 146 -3.18 6.31 -2.85
CA VAL A 146 -3.51 4.91 -2.60
C VAL A 146 -4.47 4.81 -1.43
N GLY A 147 -5.43 3.90 -1.44
CA GLY A 147 -6.33 3.78 -0.31
C GLY A 147 -7.33 2.65 -0.44
N GLU A 148 -7.73 2.11 0.71
CA GLU A 148 -8.73 1.07 0.82
C GLU A 148 -9.60 1.29 2.06
N LEU A 149 -10.83 0.80 1.96
CA LEU A 149 -11.77 0.80 3.07
C LEU A 149 -11.89 -0.59 3.69
N SER A 150 -12.06 -0.60 4.99
CA SER A 150 -12.50 -1.74 5.77
C SER A 150 -13.56 -1.25 6.74
N TYR A 151 -14.72 -1.89 6.75
CA TYR A 151 -15.83 -1.50 7.62
C TYR A 151 -15.84 -2.28 8.91
N PRO A 152 -16.54 -1.77 9.95
CA PRO A 152 -16.67 -2.46 11.23
C PRO A 152 -17.23 -3.86 11.05
N THR A 153 -16.77 -4.75 11.88
CA THR A 153 -17.25 -6.11 11.88
C THR A 153 -18.54 -6.21 12.68
N TYR A 154 -19.65 -6.31 11.96
CA TYR A 154 -20.90 -6.77 12.55
C TYR A 154 -20.96 -8.28 12.35
N TYR A 155 -20.81 -9.04 13.43
CA TYR A 155 -20.99 -10.49 13.39
C TYR A 155 -22.47 -10.79 13.23
N ASN A 156 -22.85 -11.39 12.12
CA ASN A 156 -24.16 -12.00 11.95
C ASN A 156 -24.01 -13.52 12.16
N GLU A 157 -24.74 -14.08 13.12
CA GLU A 157 -24.83 -15.52 13.31
C GLU A 157 -25.15 -16.21 11.98
N GLY A 158 -24.31 -17.18 11.58
CA GLY A 158 -24.48 -17.91 10.32
C GLY A 158 -23.49 -17.56 9.20
N LYS A 159 -22.63 -16.52 9.35
CA LYS A 159 -21.55 -16.29 8.38
C LYS A 159 -20.37 -17.26 8.62
N PRO A 160 -19.66 -17.68 7.54
CA PRO A 160 -18.49 -18.53 7.66
C PRO A 160 -17.38 -17.89 8.52
N LEU A 161 -16.64 -18.72 9.27
CA LEU A 161 -15.50 -18.25 10.05
C LEU A 161 -14.37 -17.66 9.19
N SER A 162 -14.30 -18.01 7.90
CA SER A 162 -13.39 -17.40 6.91
C SER A 162 -13.61 -15.90 6.76
N ASP A 163 -14.86 -15.42 6.78
CA ASP A 163 -15.16 -13.99 6.72
C ASP A 163 -14.62 -13.24 7.91
N LEU A 164 -14.64 -13.88 9.07
CA LEU A 164 -14.12 -13.29 10.30
C LEU A 164 -12.58 -13.18 10.28
N ALA A 165 -11.89 -14.16 9.69
CA ALA A 165 -10.45 -14.12 9.52
C ALA A 165 -10.00 -12.92 8.65
N ASN A 166 -10.73 -12.65 7.56
CA ASN A 166 -10.49 -11.47 6.71
C ASN A 166 -10.76 -10.16 7.48
N LYS A 167 -11.80 -10.13 8.29
CA LYS A 167 -12.15 -8.95 9.09
C LYS A 167 -11.14 -8.65 10.21
N ILE A 168 -10.50 -9.66 10.78
CA ILE A 168 -9.40 -9.50 11.74
C ILE A 168 -8.15 -8.92 11.05
N LEU A 169 -7.95 -9.22 9.77
CA LEU A 169 -6.74 -8.86 9.04
C LEU A 169 -6.78 -7.45 8.46
N PHE A 170 -7.87 -7.10 7.76
CA PHE A 170 -7.92 -5.89 6.95
C PHE A 170 -8.28 -4.64 7.73
N GLY A 171 -7.50 -3.59 7.56
CA GLY A 171 -7.74 -2.23 8.04
C GLY A 171 -8.03 -1.25 6.90
N ALA A 172 -8.55 -0.08 7.23
CA ALA A 172 -8.77 1.03 6.32
C ALA A 172 -7.65 2.06 6.44
N GLY A 173 -7.23 2.62 5.30
CA GLY A 173 -6.25 3.68 5.26
C GLY A 173 -6.01 4.19 3.86
N ALA A 174 -5.43 5.38 3.77
CA ALA A 174 -4.98 5.96 2.54
C ALA A 174 -3.61 6.63 2.73
N ALA A 175 -2.87 6.76 1.63
CA ALA A 175 -1.65 7.55 1.60
C ALA A 175 -1.52 8.29 0.27
N ALA A 176 -0.75 9.36 0.31
CA ALA A 176 -0.37 10.15 -0.84
C ALA A 176 1.16 10.17 -0.95
N ILE A 177 1.67 10.02 -2.16
CA ILE A 177 3.09 10.19 -2.47
C ILE A 177 3.24 11.21 -3.60
N GLY A 178 4.15 12.15 -3.39
CA GLY A 178 4.50 13.19 -4.36
C GLY A 178 5.78 12.84 -5.10
N LEU A 179 5.70 12.83 -6.43
CA LEU A 179 6.83 12.64 -7.34
C LEU A 179 7.10 13.92 -8.11
N GLU A 180 8.35 14.22 -8.36
CA GLU A 180 8.77 15.38 -9.13
C GLU A 180 9.78 14.96 -10.20
N LYS A 181 9.64 15.51 -11.40
CA LYS A 181 10.66 15.39 -12.43
C LYS A 181 11.84 16.29 -12.06
N ALA A 182 12.94 15.67 -11.66
CA ALA A 182 14.14 16.33 -11.15
C ALA A 182 15.38 15.65 -11.71
N GLU A 183 16.41 16.41 -11.98
CA GLU A 183 17.72 15.86 -12.35
C GLU A 183 18.38 15.15 -11.15
N ASP A 184 19.31 14.24 -11.41
CA ASP A 184 20.13 13.54 -10.41
C ASP A 184 19.36 12.66 -9.41
N ALA A 185 18.20 12.13 -9.80
CA ALA A 185 17.46 11.15 -9.00
C ALA A 185 17.45 9.78 -9.69
N LEU A 186 17.64 8.71 -8.94
CA LEU A 186 17.63 7.34 -9.46
C LEU A 186 16.64 6.48 -8.71
N MET A 187 15.63 5.98 -9.44
CA MET A 187 14.68 4.99 -8.95
C MET A 187 14.82 3.71 -9.77
N LYS A 188 15.12 2.59 -9.13
CA LYS A 188 15.21 1.26 -9.73
C LYS A 188 13.90 0.53 -9.52
N ILE A 189 13.40 -0.16 -10.54
CA ILE A 189 12.11 -0.86 -10.49
C ILE A 189 12.19 -2.25 -11.07
N MET A 190 11.39 -3.14 -10.50
CA MET A 190 11.06 -4.45 -11.06
C MET A 190 9.55 -4.67 -10.94
N THR A 191 8.93 -5.13 -12.02
CA THR A 191 7.51 -5.50 -12.03
C THR A 191 7.34 -6.86 -12.66
N LYS A 192 6.52 -7.70 -12.04
CA LYS A 192 6.11 -9.01 -12.53
C LYS A 192 4.63 -9.21 -12.30
N SER A 193 4.03 -10.12 -13.05
CA SER A 193 2.62 -10.54 -12.90
C SER A 193 2.50 -12.01 -13.23
N ASP A 194 1.68 -12.73 -12.46
CA ASP A 194 1.38 -14.15 -12.71
C ASP A 194 -0.12 -14.35 -12.96
N GLY A 195 -0.56 -14.04 -14.16
CA GLY A 195 -1.95 -14.19 -14.56
C GLY A 195 -2.48 -15.64 -14.54
N LYS A 196 -1.61 -16.65 -14.41
CA LYS A 196 -2.06 -18.05 -14.24
C LYS A 196 -2.70 -18.28 -12.88
N ARG A 197 -2.35 -17.48 -11.89
CA ARG A 197 -2.87 -17.59 -10.51
C ARG A 197 -3.83 -16.43 -10.17
N TYR A 198 -4.51 -15.86 -11.16
CA TYR A 198 -5.39 -14.70 -10.99
C TYR A 198 -6.47 -14.90 -9.92
N ASN A 199 -6.91 -16.14 -9.71
CA ASN A 199 -7.98 -16.51 -8.78
C ASN A 199 -7.51 -16.86 -7.36
N THR A 200 -6.22 -16.73 -7.06
CA THR A 200 -5.68 -16.97 -5.71
C THR A 200 -6.27 -16.00 -4.68
N ILE A 201 -6.49 -14.76 -5.12
CA ILE A 201 -7.23 -13.74 -4.36
C ILE A 201 -8.24 -13.15 -5.33
N ILE A 202 -9.52 -13.38 -5.10
CA ILE A 202 -10.57 -12.95 -6.01
C ILE A 202 -11.78 -12.41 -5.24
N ARG A 203 -12.44 -11.43 -5.84
CA ARG A 203 -13.71 -10.90 -5.35
C ARG A 203 -14.65 -10.71 -6.55
N TYR A 204 -15.74 -11.44 -6.57
CA TYR A 204 -16.80 -11.21 -7.54
C TYR A 204 -17.67 -10.00 -7.12
N PHE A 205 -18.39 -9.42 -8.08
CA PHE A 205 -19.31 -8.32 -7.77
C PHE A 205 -20.33 -8.75 -6.70
N ASN A 206 -20.49 -7.91 -5.68
CA ASN A 206 -21.41 -8.12 -4.55
C ASN A 206 -21.13 -9.38 -3.70
N GLN A 207 -19.89 -9.89 -3.74
CA GLN A 207 -19.45 -11.01 -2.90
C GLN A 207 -18.32 -10.60 -1.97
N GLU A 208 -18.08 -11.41 -0.96
CA GLU A 208 -16.89 -11.27 -0.09
C GLU A 208 -15.64 -11.72 -0.85
N ILE A 209 -14.49 -11.30 -0.35
CA ILE A 209 -13.20 -11.67 -0.93
C ILE A 209 -12.87 -13.14 -0.58
N GLU A 210 -12.48 -13.91 -1.57
CA GLU A 210 -11.96 -15.26 -1.41
C GLU A 210 -10.43 -15.24 -1.49
N ILE A 211 -9.77 -15.89 -0.53
CA ILE A 211 -8.31 -15.93 -0.44
C ILE A 211 -7.85 -17.36 -0.23
N ASP A 212 -7.07 -17.90 -1.15
CA ASP A 212 -6.27 -19.11 -0.92
C ASP A 212 -5.01 -18.74 -0.15
N GLY A 213 -5.11 -18.75 1.18
CA GLY A 213 -4.02 -18.37 2.07
C GLY A 213 -2.77 -19.26 1.92
N GLY A 214 -2.94 -20.54 1.54
CA GLY A 214 -1.83 -21.45 1.28
C GLY A 214 -1.04 -21.04 0.04
N ALA A 215 -1.73 -20.77 -1.07
CA ALA A 215 -1.11 -20.32 -2.31
C ALA A 215 -0.46 -18.94 -2.17
N VAL A 216 -1.07 -18.02 -1.39
CA VAL A 216 -0.48 -16.70 -1.09
C VAL A 216 0.82 -16.87 -0.30
N LEU A 217 0.83 -17.72 0.73
CA LEU A 217 2.03 -17.99 1.54
C LEU A 217 3.15 -18.60 0.69
N GLU A 218 2.83 -19.65 -0.11
CA GLU A 218 3.78 -20.27 -1.02
C GLU A 218 4.40 -19.27 -2.00
N PHE A 219 3.55 -18.44 -2.63
CA PHE A 219 4.01 -17.38 -3.53
C PHE A 219 4.94 -16.40 -2.82
N SER A 220 4.58 -15.96 -1.63
CA SER A 220 5.34 -14.96 -0.89
C SER A 220 6.72 -15.50 -0.49
N ILE A 221 6.80 -16.72 0.00
CA ILE A 221 8.07 -17.32 0.45
C ILE A 221 8.97 -17.68 -0.76
N ASN A 222 8.40 -18.25 -1.81
CA ASN A 222 9.21 -18.76 -2.91
C ASN A 222 9.47 -17.69 -3.99
N LYS A 223 8.42 -16.98 -4.42
CA LYS A 223 8.51 -16.12 -5.59
C LYS A 223 8.97 -14.71 -5.25
N VAL A 224 8.41 -14.11 -4.19
CA VAL A 224 8.77 -12.76 -3.77
C VAL A 224 10.23 -12.71 -3.32
N THR A 225 10.68 -13.68 -2.52
CA THR A 225 12.09 -13.77 -2.06
C THR A 225 13.07 -13.94 -3.23
N GLN A 226 12.77 -14.86 -4.17
CA GLN A 226 13.58 -15.02 -5.38
C GLN A 226 13.66 -13.75 -6.22
N ASP A 227 12.54 -13.04 -6.35
CA ASP A 227 12.48 -11.83 -7.15
C ASP A 227 13.19 -10.66 -6.46
N LEU A 228 13.14 -10.59 -5.13
CA LEU A 228 13.93 -9.65 -4.33
C LEU A 228 15.43 -9.88 -4.52
N CYS A 229 15.89 -11.13 -4.45
CA CYS A 229 17.29 -11.48 -4.71
C CYS A 229 17.71 -11.10 -6.15
N LYS A 230 16.90 -11.43 -7.16
CA LYS A 230 17.17 -11.05 -8.55
C LYS A 230 17.21 -9.56 -8.78
N PHE A 231 16.36 -8.80 -8.10
CA PHE A 231 16.37 -7.34 -8.15
C PHE A 231 17.67 -6.77 -7.60
N LYS A 232 18.09 -7.22 -6.42
CA LYS A 232 19.35 -6.80 -5.78
C LYS A 232 20.56 -7.16 -6.66
N GLU A 233 20.60 -8.38 -7.20
CA GLU A 233 21.64 -8.86 -8.10
C GLU A 233 21.72 -8.03 -9.39
N TYR A 234 20.58 -7.87 -10.10
CA TYR A 234 20.54 -7.14 -11.37
C TYR A 234 21.02 -5.70 -11.27
N PHE A 235 20.69 -5.01 -10.19
CA PHE A 235 21.09 -3.64 -9.95
C PHE A 235 22.35 -3.49 -9.08
N ASN A 236 23.03 -4.60 -8.75
CA ASN A 236 24.19 -4.65 -7.88
C ASN A 236 23.98 -3.88 -6.56
N ILE A 237 22.83 -4.12 -5.89
CA ILE A 237 22.48 -3.48 -4.62
C ILE A 237 23.00 -4.36 -3.48
N GLN A 238 23.84 -3.79 -2.64
CA GLN A 238 24.35 -4.46 -1.44
C GLN A 238 23.45 -4.15 -0.23
N GLU A 239 23.50 -4.99 0.79
CA GLU A 239 22.71 -4.82 2.02
C GLU A 239 22.99 -3.48 2.73
N LYS A 240 24.23 -3.01 2.68
CA LYS A 240 24.64 -1.69 3.21
C LYS A 240 24.06 -0.50 2.47
N ASP A 241 23.58 -0.71 1.24
CA ASP A 241 23.00 0.35 0.40
C ASP A 241 21.51 0.59 0.69
N ILE A 242 20.90 -0.26 1.54
CA ILE A 242 19.50 -0.18 1.91
C ILE A 242 19.39 0.23 3.37
N ASP A 243 18.76 1.38 3.63
CA ASP A 243 18.45 1.83 4.99
C ASP A 243 17.30 1.03 5.57
N TYR A 244 16.20 0.88 4.80
CA TYR A 244 15.00 0.17 5.24
C TYR A 244 14.33 -0.62 4.11
N TYR A 245 13.77 -1.75 4.49
CA TYR A 245 12.85 -2.55 3.69
C TYR A 245 11.41 -2.23 4.09
N VAL A 246 10.54 -2.03 3.13
CA VAL A 246 9.12 -1.77 3.36
C VAL A 246 8.28 -2.70 2.50
N PHE A 247 7.81 -3.76 3.09
CA PHE A 247 6.94 -4.74 2.44
C PHE A 247 5.47 -4.35 2.53
N HIS A 248 4.69 -4.80 1.56
CA HIS A 248 3.25 -4.88 1.75
C HIS A 248 2.94 -5.62 3.06
N GLN A 249 2.15 -5.01 3.93
CA GLN A 249 1.81 -5.53 5.26
C GLN A 249 0.76 -6.66 5.16
N ALA A 250 1.15 -7.78 4.55
CA ALA A 250 0.25 -8.90 4.28
C ALA A 250 -0.25 -9.57 5.57
N GLN A 251 0.66 -10.16 6.32
CA GLN A 251 0.49 -10.68 7.70
C GLN A 251 1.86 -11.03 8.28
N LYS A 252 1.95 -11.11 9.61
CA LYS A 252 3.23 -11.33 10.33
C LYS A 252 3.97 -12.57 9.84
N LEU A 253 3.27 -13.71 9.69
CA LEU A 253 3.89 -14.95 9.24
C LEU A 253 4.60 -14.81 7.88
N ILE A 254 3.99 -14.07 6.93
CA ILE A 254 4.58 -13.84 5.61
C ILE A 254 5.79 -12.91 5.72
N LEU A 255 5.68 -11.83 6.49
CA LEU A 255 6.78 -10.87 6.66
C LEU A 255 7.99 -11.53 7.32
N ASP A 256 7.77 -12.26 8.41
CA ASP A 256 8.84 -13.02 9.09
C ASP A 256 9.52 -13.99 8.12
N SER A 257 8.73 -14.76 7.35
CA SER A 257 9.28 -15.74 6.39
C SER A 257 10.11 -15.07 5.28
N ILE A 258 9.69 -13.90 4.77
CA ILE A 258 10.46 -13.15 3.76
C ILE A 258 11.78 -12.64 4.37
N CYS A 259 11.74 -12.09 5.58
CA CYS A 259 12.91 -11.57 6.25
C CYS A 259 13.92 -12.68 6.58
N ASP A 260 13.44 -13.80 7.12
CA ASP A 260 14.27 -14.97 7.43
C ASP A 260 14.95 -15.51 6.17
N GLU A 261 14.19 -15.73 5.09
CA GLU A 261 14.71 -16.27 3.83
C GLU A 261 15.70 -15.34 3.13
N CYS A 262 15.51 -14.03 3.26
CA CYS A 262 16.38 -13.01 2.64
C CYS A 262 17.50 -12.50 3.56
N GLY A 263 17.57 -12.96 4.82
CA GLY A 263 18.54 -12.52 5.81
C GLY A 263 18.40 -11.04 6.19
N ILE A 264 17.17 -10.51 6.19
CA ILE A 264 16.88 -9.11 6.52
C ILE A 264 16.77 -8.98 8.04
N GLN A 265 17.53 -8.07 8.61
CA GLN A 265 17.50 -7.78 10.04
C GLN A 265 16.21 -7.04 10.43
N GLU A 266 15.65 -7.37 11.60
CA GLU A 266 14.36 -6.84 12.05
C GLU A 266 14.34 -5.31 12.13
N GLU A 267 15.43 -4.70 12.57
CA GLU A 267 15.57 -3.24 12.66
C GLU A 267 15.61 -2.51 11.30
N LYS A 268 15.81 -3.23 10.22
CA LYS A 268 15.74 -2.70 8.85
C LYS A 268 14.37 -2.84 8.20
N GLU A 269 13.46 -3.62 8.76
CA GLU A 269 12.11 -3.77 8.24
C GLU A 269 11.13 -2.83 8.93
N LEU A 270 10.44 -2.00 8.17
CA LEU A 270 9.40 -1.13 8.70
C LEU A 270 8.06 -1.87 8.75
N ARG A 271 7.49 -2.00 9.95
CA ARG A 271 6.17 -2.59 10.18
C ARG A 271 5.19 -1.59 10.76
N SER A 272 3.93 -1.78 10.42
CA SER A 272 2.79 -1.06 10.99
C SER A 272 1.57 -1.97 11.21
N LEU A 273 1.74 -3.24 10.94
CA LEU A 273 0.68 -4.24 10.87
C LEU A 273 -0.08 -4.41 12.18
N ASN A 274 0.61 -4.33 13.34
CA ASN A 274 0.02 -4.49 14.67
C ASN A 274 -1.05 -3.44 14.99
N GLU A 275 -0.85 -2.20 14.53
CA GLU A 275 -1.73 -1.06 14.82
C GLU A 275 -2.75 -0.78 13.71
N TYR A 276 -2.39 -1.04 12.45
CA TYR A 276 -3.21 -0.63 11.32
C TYR A 276 -3.82 -1.80 10.55
N GLY A 277 -3.35 -3.03 10.79
CA GLY A 277 -3.71 -4.19 9.99
C GLY A 277 -3.22 -4.08 8.55
N ASN A 278 -3.73 -4.96 7.70
CA ASN A 278 -3.44 -4.93 6.27
C ASN A 278 -4.32 -3.89 5.57
N THR A 279 -3.76 -2.73 5.26
CA THR A 279 -4.43 -1.65 4.52
C THR A 279 -4.23 -1.75 3.00
N SER A 280 -3.97 -2.96 2.48
CA SER A 280 -3.85 -3.28 1.06
C SER A 280 -2.90 -2.32 0.30
N SER A 281 -3.39 -1.56 -0.68
CA SER A 281 -2.60 -0.63 -1.51
C SER A 281 -1.89 0.45 -0.69
N ALA A 282 -2.45 0.87 0.43
CA ALA A 282 -1.88 1.92 1.28
C ALA A 282 -0.77 1.44 2.22
N SER A 283 -0.63 0.12 2.43
CA SER A 283 0.14 -0.46 3.53
C SER A 283 1.63 -0.07 3.53
N ILE A 284 2.27 -0.05 2.37
CA ILE A 284 3.69 0.34 2.24
C ILE A 284 3.90 1.78 2.66
N LEU A 285 3.15 2.72 2.07
CA LEU A 285 3.32 4.14 2.33
C LEU A 285 2.88 4.51 3.76
N LEU A 286 1.85 3.85 4.27
CA LEU A 286 1.40 4.01 5.64
C LEU A 286 2.46 3.52 6.63
N SER A 287 3.14 2.40 6.36
CA SER A 287 4.25 1.92 7.19
C SER A 287 5.40 2.92 7.26
N ILE A 288 5.73 3.59 6.15
CA ILE A 288 6.75 4.65 6.17
C ILE A 288 6.31 5.79 7.09
N CYS A 289 5.07 6.25 6.94
CA CYS A 289 4.53 7.33 7.78
C CYS A 289 4.46 6.95 9.27
N ALA A 290 4.08 5.71 9.58
CA ALA A 290 3.98 5.21 10.96
C ALA A 290 5.34 5.14 11.67
N ASN A 291 6.42 4.99 10.92
CA ASN A 291 7.78 4.87 11.45
C ASN A 291 8.63 6.14 11.24
N ILE A 292 8.01 7.30 10.98
CA ILE A 292 8.71 8.55 10.65
C ILE A 292 9.76 8.96 11.69
N GLU A 293 9.52 8.65 12.96
CA GLU A 293 10.44 8.99 14.05
C GLU A 293 11.82 8.34 13.93
N LEU A 294 11.92 7.18 13.24
CA LEU A 294 13.19 6.48 13.03
C LEU A 294 14.15 7.23 12.08
N PHE A 295 13.62 8.14 11.27
CA PHE A 295 14.41 8.76 10.20
C PHE A 295 14.09 10.24 9.94
N LYS A 296 13.36 10.91 10.83
CA LYS A 296 12.99 12.32 10.68
C LYS A 296 14.18 13.28 10.53
N ASP A 297 15.35 12.90 11.06
CA ASP A 297 16.56 13.72 11.01
C ASP A 297 17.49 13.33 9.84
N LYS A 298 17.14 12.30 9.05
CA LYS A 298 17.91 11.86 7.89
C LYS A 298 17.54 12.69 6.66
N LYS A 299 18.55 13.21 5.97
CA LYS A 299 18.35 14.03 4.75
C LYS A 299 17.98 13.17 3.54
N GLU A 300 18.51 11.98 3.45
CA GLU A 300 18.27 11.03 2.37
C GLU A 300 18.09 9.64 2.94
N LEU A 301 17.23 8.86 2.30
CA LEU A 301 16.94 7.48 2.65
C LEU A 301 16.90 6.64 1.40
N LYS A 302 17.52 5.48 1.46
CA LYS A 302 17.41 4.44 0.43
C LYS A 302 16.51 3.33 0.95
N MET A 303 15.29 3.33 0.46
CA MET A 303 14.29 2.32 0.84
C MET A 303 14.05 1.34 -0.30
N LEU A 304 13.93 0.05 0.04
CA LEU A 304 13.45 -0.95 -0.88
C LEU A 304 11.96 -1.21 -0.58
N LEU A 305 11.10 -0.82 -1.51
CA LEU A 305 9.65 -1.02 -1.42
C LEU A 305 9.26 -2.30 -2.17
N CYS A 306 8.51 -3.18 -1.56
CA CYS A 306 8.08 -4.43 -2.18
C CYS A 306 6.58 -4.65 -1.99
N GLY A 307 5.82 -4.44 -3.06
CA GLY A 307 4.38 -4.75 -3.14
C GLY A 307 4.17 -6.10 -3.79
N PHE A 308 3.30 -6.92 -3.21
CA PHE A 308 2.92 -8.24 -3.74
C PHE A 308 1.52 -8.63 -3.24
N GLY A 309 0.80 -9.41 -4.01
CA GLY A 309 -0.52 -9.89 -3.58
C GLY A 309 -1.51 -10.12 -4.72
N VAL A 310 -2.62 -9.43 -4.73
CA VAL A 310 -3.72 -9.64 -5.69
C VAL A 310 -3.20 -9.67 -7.13
N GLY A 311 -3.61 -10.72 -7.89
CA GLY A 311 -3.09 -10.99 -9.23
C GLY A 311 -1.67 -11.59 -9.23
N LEU A 312 -1.14 -11.92 -8.04
CA LEU A 312 0.23 -12.38 -7.77
C LEU A 312 1.29 -11.56 -8.52
N ALA A 313 1.20 -10.25 -8.29
CA ALA A 313 2.08 -9.25 -8.87
C ALA A 313 2.96 -8.63 -7.79
#